data_ce3bc4203aedd7bb8c36f92c0f1837a3
#
_entry.id   ce3bc4203aedd7bb8c36f92c0f1837a3
#
_cell.length_a   1.000
_cell.length_b   1.000
_cell.length_c   1.000
_cell.angle_alpha   90.00
_cell.angle_beta   90.00
_cell.angle_gamma   90.00
#
_symmetry.space_group_name_H-M   'P 1'
#
loop_
_entity.id
_entity.type
_entity.pdbx_description
1 polymer ?
#
loop_
_entity_poly.entity_id
_entity_poly.type
_entity_poly.pdbx_seq_one_letter_code
_entity_poly.pdbx_strand_id
1 'polypeptide(L)' 'MMPGKVLEILINIGDEVSNGTPLLVIESMKMENTINSSLSGKVSNILVKVDDSVQYDQVMIEIE' A
#
# COMPACT_ATOMS: atom_id res chain seq x y z
N MET A 1 4.94 10.87 8.72
CA MET A 1 3.59 10.59 8.18
C MET A 1 2.65 10.23 9.32
N MET A 2 1.42 10.58 9.18
CA MET A 2 0.42 10.29 10.21
C MET A 2 -0.09 8.85 10.07
N PRO A 3 -0.53 8.23 11.15
CA PRO A 3 -1.25 6.96 11.04
C PRO A 3 -2.50 7.16 10.19
N GLY A 4 -2.89 6.13 9.48
CA GLY A 4 -4.03 6.21 8.58
C GLY A 4 -4.79 4.92 8.50
N LYS A 5 -5.79 4.89 7.65
CA LYS A 5 -6.66 3.74 7.45
C LYS A 5 -6.64 3.33 5.98
N VAL A 6 -6.49 2.05 5.73
CA VAL A 6 -6.48 1.53 4.36
C VAL A 6 -7.89 1.62 3.78
N LEU A 7 -8.04 2.41 2.71
CA LEU A 7 -9.32 2.56 2.03
C LEU A 7 -9.48 1.55 0.91
N GLU A 8 -8.41 1.28 0.16
CA GLU A 8 -8.48 0.43 -1.00
C GLU A 8 -7.12 -0.19 -1.27
N ILE A 9 -7.10 -1.44 -1.73
CA ILE A 9 -5.88 -2.12 -2.15
C ILE A 9 -6.02 -2.34 -3.65
N LEU A 10 -5.04 -1.83 -4.43
CA LEU A 10 -5.14 -1.75 -5.88
C LEU A 10 -4.40 -2.88 -6.60
N ILE A 11 -3.73 -3.75 -5.85
CA ILE A 11 -2.93 -4.84 -6.42
C ILE A 11 -3.27 -6.15 -5.70
N ASN A 12 -2.83 -7.25 -6.31
CA ASN A 12 -2.99 -8.59 -5.74
C ASN A 12 -1.63 -9.29 -5.66
N ILE A 13 -1.54 -10.31 -4.82
CA ILE A 13 -0.35 -11.14 -4.75
C ILE A 13 -0.12 -11.76 -6.15
N GLY A 14 1.11 -11.66 -6.62
CA GLY A 14 1.49 -12.14 -7.95
C GLY A 14 1.50 -11.07 -9.03
N ASP A 15 0.95 -9.88 -8.75
CA ASP A 15 0.97 -8.78 -9.72
C ASP A 15 2.39 -8.25 -9.88
N GLU A 16 2.73 -7.84 -11.10
CA GLU A 16 3.98 -7.15 -11.37
C GLU A 16 3.78 -5.67 -11.18
N VAL A 17 4.74 -5.03 -10.51
CA VAL A 17 4.73 -3.60 -10.26
C VAL A 17 6.05 -3.00 -10.69
N SER A 18 6.03 -1.70 -10.93
CA SER A 18 7.24 -0.94 -11.23
C SER A 18 7.21 0.36 -10.46
N ASN A 19 8.29 1.13 -10.54
CA ASN A 19 8.37 2.41 -9.86
C ASN A 19 7.20 3.29 -10.31
N GLY A 20 6.43 3.74 -9.33
CA GLY A 20 5.27 4.59 -9.58
C GLY A 20 3.93 3.85 -9.68
N THR A 21 3.93 2.51 -9.66
CA THR A 21 2.69 1.74 -9.71
C THR A 21 1.87 2.00 -8.43
N PRO A 22 0.59 2.42 -8.54
CA PRO A 22 -0.25 2.59 -7.36
C PRO A 22 -0.49 1.26 -6.65
N LEU A 23 -0.28 1.23 -5.35
CA LEU A 23 -0.41 0.01 -4.56
C LEU A 23 -1.69 0.00 -3.72
N LEU A 24 -1.92 1.08 -3.00
CA LEU A 24 -3.10 1.18 -2.13
C LEU A 24 -3.40 2.65 -1.83
N VAL A 25 -4.59 2.88 -1.27
CA VAL A 25 -5.03 4.22 -0.88
C VAL A 25 -5.23 4.23 0.62
N ILE A 26 -4.69 5.24 1.27
CA ILE A 26 -4.79 5.42 2.71
C ILE A 26 -5.47 6.75 3.00
N GLU A 27 -6.42 6.75 3.93
CA GLU A 27 -7.00 7.98 4.45
C GLU A 27 -6.23 8.42 5.69
N SER A 28 -5.83 9.68 5.71
CA SER A 28 -5.16 10.30 6.85
C SER A 28 -5.58 11.75 6.92
N MET A 29 -6.06 12.19 8.09
CA MET A 29 -6.49 13.58 8.31
C MET A 29 -7.52 14.02 7.29
N LYS A 30 -8.50 13.16 6.98
CA LYS A 30 -9.59 13.43 6.02
C LYS A 30 -9.10 13.59 4.58
N MET A 31 -7.88 13.17 4.29
CA MET A 31 -7.32 13.21 2.95
C MET A 31 -7.02 11.80 2.49
N GLU A 32 -7.26 11.55 1.20
CA GLU A 32 -6.92 10.28 0.58
C GLU A 32 -5.53 10.39 -0.04
N ASN A 33 -4.68 9.45 0.27
CA ASN A 33 -3.31 9.42 -0.25
C ASN A 33 -3.05 8.09 -0.93
N THR A 34 -2.62 8.15 -2.19
CA THR A 34 -2.24 6.95 -2.92
C THR A 34 -0.79 6.63 -2.63
N ILE A 35 -0.53 5.40 -2.21
CA ILE A 35 0.83 4.92 -1.96
C ILE A 35 1.29 4.19 -3.21
N ASN A 36 2.39 4.64 -3.78
CA ASN A 36 2.96 4.08 -5.00
C ASN A 36 4.20 3.28 -4.69
N SER A 37 4.47 2.30 -5.56
CA SER A 37 5.70 1.50 -5.44
C SER A 37 6.92 2.35 -5.78
N SER A 38 7.99 2.17 -5.02
CA SER A 38 9.30 2.73 -5.37
C SER A 38 10.24 1.65 -5.94
N LEU A 39 9.72 0.44 -6.10
CA LEU A 39 10.51 -0.71 -6.55
C LEU A 39 9.82 -1.37 -7.73
N SER A 40 10.61 -2.07 -8.54
CA SER A 40 10.10 -2.94 -9.59
C SER A 40 10.20 -4.39 -9.13
N GLY A 41 9.18 -5.17 -9.41
CA GLY A 41 9.19 -6.58 -9.03
C GLY A 41 7.78 -7.14 -9.00
N LYS A 42 7.62 -8.22 -8.24
CA LYS A 42 6.35 -8.91 -8.11
C LYS A 42 5.89 -8.84 -6.65
N VAL A 43 4.60 -8.61 -6.45
CA VAL A 43 4.01 -8.57 -5.12
C VAL A 43 4.05 -9.99 -4.53
N SER A 44 4.81 -10.15 -3.45
CA SER A 44 4.95 -11.45 -2.79
C SER A 44 3.99 -11.60 -1.62
N ASN A 45 3.62 -10.50 -0.98
CA ASN A 45 2.71 -10.56 0.16
C ASN A 45 2.04 -9.22 0.36
N ILE A 46 0.80 -9.27 0.88
CA ILE A 46 0.04 -8.08 1.27
C ILE A 46 -0.29 -8.25 2.75
N LEU A 47 0.24 -7.38 3.58
CA LEU A 47 0.21 -7.52 5.04
C LEU A 47 -0.91 -6.73 5.69
N VAL A 48 -1.73 -6.05 4.91
CA VAL A 48 -2.84 -5.23 5.42
C VAL A 48 -4.11 -5.56 4.65
N LYS A 49 -5.24 -5.16 5.20
CA LYS A 49 -6.56 -5.32 4.59
C LYS A 49 -7.26 -3.98 4.54
N VAL A 50 -8.29 -3.88 3.70
CA VAL A 50 -9.17 -2.70 3.69
C VAL A 50 -9.73 -2.52 5.11
N ASP A 51 -9.77 -1.27 5.55
CA ASP A 51 -10.20 -0.83 6.88
C ASP A 51 -9.17 -1.04 7.99
N ASP A 52 -8.01 -1.64 7.70
CA ASP A 52 -6.95 -1.73 8.69
C ASP A 52 -6.37 -0.35 9.01
N SER A 53 -6.03 -0.15 10.29
CA SER A 53 -5.25 1.02 10.70
C SER A 53 -3.77 0.71 10.51
N VAL A 54 -3.03 1.67 9.95
CA VAL A 54 -1.61 1.50 9.67
C VAL A 54 -0.80 2.61 10.32
N GLN A 55 0.44 2.29 10.64
CA GLN A 55 1.38 3.22 11.26
C GLN A 55 2.40 3.65 10.23
N TYR A 56 3.14 4.71 10.56
CA TYR A 56 4.08 5.33 9.63
C TYR A 56 5.09 4.34 9.04
N ASP A 57 5.77 3.58 9.86
CA ASP A 57 6.85 2.68 9.42
C ASP A 57 6.39 1.25 9.19
N GLN A 58 5.08 1.02 9.16
CA GLN A 58 4.56 -0.33 9.01
C GLN A 58 4.78 -0.85 7.60
N VAL A 59 5.32 -2.05 7.48
CA VAL A 59 5.41 -2.73 6.19
C VAL A 59 4.02 -3.20 5.80
N MET A 60 3.54 -2.76 4.65
CA MET A 60 2.19 -3.07 4.17
C MET A 60 2.19 -4.05 3.03
N ILE A 61 3.19 -3.98 2.16
CA ILE A 61 3.28 -4.82 0.97
C ILE A 61 4.73 -5.23 0.79
N GLU A 62 4.93 -6.49 0.48
CA GLU A 62 6.26 -7.03 0.18
C GLU A 62 6.38 -7.28 -1.32
N ILE A 63 7.50 -6.82 -1.90
CA ILE A 63 7.78 -6.94 -3.33
C ILE A 63 9.10 -7.68 -3.48
N GLU A 64 9.10 -8.71 -4.33
CA GLU A 64 10.31 -9.48 -4.64
C GLU A 64 11.08 -8.91 -5.82
#